data_16b2eb07d0b9cbbb701d380fa2a0676b
#
_entry.id   16b2eb07d0b9cbbb701d380fa2a0676b
#
_cell.length_a   1.000
_cell.length_b   1.000
_cell.length_c   1.000
_cell.angle_alpha   90.00
_cell.angle_beta   90.00
_cell.angle_gamma   90.00
#
_symmetry.space_group_name_H-M   'P 1'
#
loop_
_entity.id
_entity.type
_entity.pdbx_description
1 polymer ?
#
loop_
_entity_poly.entity_id
_entity_poly.type
_entity_poly.pdbx_seq_one_letter_code
_entity_poly.pdbx_strand_id
1 'polypeptide(L)'
;MRTYEGKQVAEKIRVGIVAARFNEFITSKLLGGAIDGLVRHNVNEDDIDVAWVPGAFEIPLIAQKMAKSGKYDAVIALGAVIRGSTSHYDYVCSEVSKGIANVSLSADIPVMFGVLTTENIEQAIERAGSKAGNKGFECAAGAIEMVNLIREIEA
;
A
#
# COMPACT_ATOMS: atom_id res chain seq x y z
N MET A 1 -18.54 -11.90 -25.24
CA MET A 1 -17.41 -11.32 -24.51
C MET A 1 -17.74 -11.34 -23.02
N ARG A 2 -16.78 -11.75 -22.19
CA ARG A 2 -16.95 -11.77 -20.74
C ARG A 2 -16.01 -10.73 -20.14
N THR A 3 -16.53 -9.88 -19.24
CA THR A 3 -15.75 -8.84 -18.59
C THR A 3 -15.69 -9.10 -17.08
N TYR A 4 -14.51 -9.02 -16.50
CA TYR A 4 -14.31 -9.15 -15.06
C TYR A 4 -14.02 -7.77 -14.47
N GLU A 5 -14.74 -7.39 -13.43
CA GLU A 5 -14.54 -6.13 -12.73
C GLU A 5 -14.69 -6.38 -11.23
N GLY A 6 -13.64 -6.08 -10.46
CA GLY A 6 -13.68 -6.22 -9.02
C GLY A 6 -14.54 -5.12 -8.38
N LYS A 7 -15.40 -5.51 -7.46
CA LYS A 7 -16.19 -4.55 -6.67
C LYS A 7 -15.35 -3.96 -5.55
N GLN A 8 -15.68 -2.76 -5.12
CA GLN A 8 -14.98 -2.09 -4.03
C GLN A 8 -15.73 -2.25 -2.69
N VAL A 9 -16.32 -3.41 -2.47
CA VAL A 9 -16.97 -3.77 -1.21
C VAL A 9 -16.31 -5.04 -0.71
N ALA A 10 -15.72 -4.97 0.48
CA ALA A 10 -15.03 -6.11 1.06
C ALA A 10 -16.01 -7.14 1.65
N GLU A 11 -15.70 -8.39 1.42
CA GLU A 11 -16.37 -9.52 2.05
C GLU A 11 -15.29 -10.47 2.53
N LYS A 12 -15.06 -10.50 3.84
CA LYS A 12 -14.03 -11.33 4.49
C LYS A 12 -12.65 -11.13 3.86
N ILE A 13 -12.20 -9.88 3.79
CA ILE A 13 -10.87 -9.53 3.29
C ILE A 13 -9.98 -9.14 4.48
N ARG A 14 -8.80 -9.75 4.55
CA ARG A 14 -7.79 -9.46 5.56
C ARG A 14 -6.64 -8.70 4.90
N VAL A 15 -6.20 -7.61 5.51
CA VAL A 15 -5.20 -6.73 4.89
C VAL A 15 -4.05 -6.47 5.86
N GLY A 16 -2.84 -6.66 5.37
CA GLY A 16 -1.63 -6.24 6.06
C GLY A 16 -1.16 -4.90 5.52
N ILE A 17 -0.71 -4.02 6.39
CA ILE A 17 -0.15 -2.72 6.01
C ILE A 17 1.28 -2.65 6.51
N VAL A 18 2.21 -2.29 5.62
CA VAL A 18 3.61 -2.01 5.97
C VAL A 18 3.82 -0.51 5.88
N ALA A 19 4.16 0.13 6.98
CA ALA A 19 4.32 1.58 7.05
C ALA A 19 5.75 1.95 7.43
N ALA A 20 6.38 2.85 6.66
CA ALA A 20 7.73 3.32 6.93
C ALA A 20 7.71 4.45 7.95
N ARG A 21 8.56 4.34 8.99
CA ARG A 21 8.66 5.35 10.04
C ARG A 21 9.34 6.63 9.56
N PHE A 22 10.30 6.52 8.67
CA PHE A 22 10.96 7.71 8.12
C PHE A 22 9.93 8.57 7.36
N ASN A 23 9.93 9.86 7.60
CA ASN A 23 8.88 10.79 7.16
C ASN A 23 7.51 10.46 7.78
N GLU A 24 7.52 10.13 9.08
CA GLU A 24 6.33 9.64 9.79
C GLU A 24 5.13 10.60 9.71
N PHE A 25 5.38 11.91 9.70
CA PHE A 25 4.30 12.90 9.56
C PHE A 25 3.46 12.63 8.30
N ILE A 26 4.12 12.32 7.19
CA ILE A 26 3.43 11.98 5.93
C ILE A 26 2.86 10.56 5.98
N THR A 27 3.68 9.60 6.42
CA THR A 27 3.27 8.18 6.44
C THR A 27 2.08 7.95 7.36
N SER A 28 2.01 8.64 8.50
CA SER A 28 0.86 8.54 9.41
C SER A 28 -0.45 8.99 8.75
N LYS A 29 -0.40 10.02 7.92
CA LYS A 29 -1.57 10.48 7.17
C LYS A 29 -1.99 9.48 6.10
N LEU A 30 -1.02 8.85 5.44
CA LEU A 30 -1.29 7.77 4.48
C LEU A 30 -1.91 6.57 5.19
N LEU A 31 -1.39 6.22 6.35
CA LEU A 31 -1.92 5.11 7.15
C LEU A 31 -3.36 5.39 7.58
N GLY A 32 -3.62 6.59 8.08
CA GLY A 32 -4.99 7.00 8.45
C GLY A 32 -5.95 6.89 7.27
N GLY A 33 -5.51 7.34 6.09
CA GLY A 33 -6.29 7.22 4.86
C GLY A 33 -6.54 5.77 4.44
N ALA A 34 -5.53 4.92 4.55
CA ALA A 34 -5.66 3.51 4.21
C ALA A 34 -6.64 2.80 5.14
N ILE A 35 -6.52 3.00 6.46
CA ILE A 35 -7.44 2.40 7.43
C ILE A 35 -8.86 2.92 7.19
N ASP A 36 -9.02 4.23 7.02
CA ASP A 36 -10.33 4.82 6.74
C ASP A 36 -10.94 4.24 5.46
N GLY A 37 -10.14 4.13 4.40
CA GLY A 37 -10.59 3.56 3.14
C GLY A 37 -11.00 2.10 3.28
N LEU A 38 -10.24 1.30 4.00
CA LEU A 38 -10.58 -0.11 4.22
C LEU A 38 -11.88 -0.26 5.01
N VAL A 39 -12.02 0.49 6.10
CA VAL A 39 -13.22 0.41 6.96
C VAL A 39 -14.47 0.91 6.22
N ARG A 40 -14.35 2.02 5.48
CA ARG A 40 -15.47 2.54 4.69
C ARG A 40 -15.92 1.59 3.57
N HIS A 41 -15.01 0.75 3.09
CA HIS A 41 -15.31 -0.25 2.07
C HIS A 41 -15.56 -1.64 2.69
N ASN A 42 -15.94 -1.66 3.95
CA ASN A 42 -16.45 -2.83 4.66
C ASN A 42 -15.40 -3.87 5.11
N VAL A 43 -14.14 -3.48 5.24
CA VAL A 43 -13.15 -4.32 5.91
C VAL A 43 -13.33 -4.16 7.42
N ASN A 44 -13.38 -5.29 8.13
CA ASN A 44 -13.46 -5.27 9.59
C ASN A 44 -12.10 -4.79 10.14
N GLU A 45 -12.13 -3.90 11.12
CA GLU A 45 -10.91 -3.36 11.72
C GLU A 45 -10.03 -4.44 12.34
N ASP A 46 -10.63 -5.51 12.85
CA ASP A 46 -9.90 -6.66 13.40
C ASP A 46 -9.17 -7.47 12.32
N ASP A 47 -9.48 -7.25 11.05
CA ASP A 47 -8.84 -7.89 9.91
C ASP A 47 -7.72 -7.04 9.29
N ILE A 48 -7.30 -5.98 9.98
CA ILE A 48 -6.23 -5.09 9.54
C ILE A 48 -5.07 -5.15 10.52
N ASP A 49 -3.89 -5.50 10.03
CA ASP A 49 -2.65 -5.48 10.83
C ASP A 49 -1.69 -4.46 10.24
N VAL A 50 -0.95 -3.77 11.10
CA VAL A 50 0.03 -2.76 10.68
C VAL A 50 1.41 -3.15 11.22
N ALA A 51 2.39 -3.19 10.31
CA ALA A 51 3.79 -3.39 10.65
C ALA A 51 4.58 -2.13 10.31
N TRP A 52 5.31 -1.59 11.28
CA TRP A 52 6.17 -0.43 11.08
C TRP A 52 7.60 -0.88 10.75
N VAL A 53 8.19 -0.27 9.71
CA VAL A 53 9.59 -0.49 9.34
C VAL A 53 10.37 0.82 9.42
N PRO A 54 11.72 0.78 9.52
CA PRO A 54 12.50 2.01 9.67
C PRO A 54 12.34 3.00 8.51
N GLY A 55 12.42 2.53 7.28
CA GLY A 55 12.34 3.37 6.10
C GLY A 55 11.76 2.64 4.91
N ALA A 56 11.61 3.34 3.80
CA ALA A 56 11.03 2.77 2.58
C ALA A 56 11.85 1.60 2.03
N PHE A 57 13.17 1.64 2.19
CA PHE A 57 14.04 0.58 1.67
C PHE A 57 13.76 -0.78 2.32
N GLU A 58 13.26 -0.81 3.54
CA GLU A 58 12.95 -2.04 4.29
C GLU A 58 11.54 -2.57 4.03
N ILE A 59 10.70 -1.80 3.32
CA ILE A 59 9.32 -2.20 3.02
C ILE A 59 9.24 -3.53 2.26
N PRO A 60 10.01 -3.76 1.18
CA PRO A 60 9.84 -4.99 0.39
C PRO A 60 10.03 -6.27 1.19
N LEU A 61 10.99 -6.32 2.10
CA LEU A 61 11.23 -7.51 2.91
C LEU A 61 10.02 -7.84 3.81
N ILE A 62 9.50 -6.84 4.51
CA ILE A 62 8.37 -7.06 5.42
C ILE A 62 7.07 -7.29 4.64
N ALA A 63 6.89 -6.59 3.52
CA ALA A 63 5.77 -6.86 2.62
C ALA A 63 5.79 -8.32 2.15
N GLN A 64 6.97 -8.83 1.81
CA GLN A 64 7.11 -10.24 1.41
C GLN A 64 6.75 -11.20 2.54
N LYS A 65 7.20 -10.93 3.76
CA LYS A 65 6.86 -11.75 4.92
C LYS A 65 5.35 -11.80 5.16
N MET A 66 4.69 -10.64 5.10
CA MET A 66 3.24 -10.56 5.26
C MET A 66 2.51 -11.23 4.09
N ALA A 67 2.90 -10.94 2.86
CA ALA A 67 2.24 -11.46 1.67
C ALA A 67 2.33 -12.99 1.57
N LYS A 68 3.43 -13.57 2.01
CA LYS A 68 3.65 -15.02 1.96
C LYS A 68 3.20 -15.76 3.22
N SER A 69 2.70 -15.05 4.22
CA SER A 69 2.29 -15.65 5.50
C SER A 69 1.01 -16.49 5.42
N GLY A 70 0.20 -16.29 4.39
CA GLY A 70 -1.12 -16.90 4.29
C GLY A 70 -2.18 -16.23 5.15
N LYS A 71 -1.82 -15.15 5.86
CA LYS A 71 -2.74 -14.46 6.77
C LYS A 71 -3.52 -13.33 6.11
N TYR A 72 -3.07 -12.85 4.97
CA TYR A 72 -3.64 -11.66 4.32
C TYR A 72 -4.03 -11.95 2.88
N ASP A 73 -5.09 -11.29 2.45
CA ASP A 73 -5.55 -11.35 1.07
C ASP A 73 -4.92 -10.25 0.21
N ALA A 74 -4.43 -9.20 0.85
CA ALA A 74 -3.70 -8.10 0.22
C ALA A 74 -2.75 -7.47 1.22
N VAL A 75 -1.73 -6.78 0.71
CA VAL A 75 -0.80 -5.98 1.50
C VAL A 75 -0.75 -4.57 0.91
N ILE A 76 -0.70 -3.56 1.77
CA ILE A 76 -0.55 -2.17 1.35
C ILE A 76 0.79 -1.66 1.89
N ALA A 77 1.64 -1.13 1.01
CA ALA A 77 2.93 -0.56 1.37
C ALA A 77 2.82 0.97 1.39
N LEU A 78 3.13 1.58 2.52
CA LEU A 78 3.01 3.03 2.74
C LEU A 78 4.34 3.63 3.18
N GLY A 79 4.69 4.75 2.57
CA GLY A 79 5.89 5.48 2.91
C GLY A 79 5.99 6.75 2.10
N ALA A 80 7.06 7.51 2.33
CA ALA A 80 7.33 8.69 1.54
C ALA A 80 8.83 8.82 1.33
N VAL A 81 9.24 8.95 0.09
CA VAL A 81 10.62 9.22 -0.29
C VAL A 81 10.64 10.60 -0.94
N ILE A 82 11.32 11.53 -0.30
CA ILE A 82 11.39 12.92 -0.73
C ILE A 82 12.80 13.21 -1.19
N ARG A 83 12.94 13.76 -2.39
CA ARG A 83 14.26 14.05 -2.95
C ARG A 83 15.05 15.01 -2.06
N GLY A 84 16.27 14.62 -1.75
CA GLY A 84 17.24 15.46 -1.07
C GLY A 84 18.30 15.98 -2.02
N SER A 85 19.45 16.35 -1.47
CA SER A 85 20.56 16.91 -2.24
C SER A 85 21.50 15.85 -2.86
N THR A 86 21.24 14.57 -2.62
CA THR A 86 22.11 13.48 -3.09
C THR A 86 21.32 12.49 -3.96
N SER A 87 22.05 11.56 -4.59
CA SER A 87 21.45 10.50 -5.41
C SER A 87 20.75 9.39 -4.60
N HIS A 88 20.77 9.45 -3.28
CA HIS A 88 20.15 8.48 -2.38
C HIS A 88 18.67 8.23 -2.73
N TYR A 89 17.94 9.30 -3.05
CA TYR A 89 16.54 9.24 -3.48
C TYR A 89 16.32 8.26 -4.63
N ASP A 90 17.17 8.33 -5.66
CA ASP A 90 17.00 7.50 -6.86
C ASP A 90 17.17 6.02 -6.55
N TYR A 91 18.13 5.67 -5.69
CA TYR A 91 18.36 4.28 -5.30
C TYR A 91 17.20 3.74 -4.47
N VAL A 92 16.72 4.52 -3.51
CA VAL A 92 15.59 4.09 -2.66
C VAL A 92 14.32 3.90 -3.50
N CYS A 93 14.00 4.85 -4.37
CA CYS A 93 12.81 4.78 -5.23
C CYS A 93 12.86 3.56 -6.15
N SER A 94 14.00 3.32 -6.80
CA SER A 94 14.16 2.20 -7.73
C SER A 94 13.98 0.87 -7.03
N GLU A 95 14.62 0.68 -5.89
CA GLU A 95 14.59 -0.62 -5.20
C GLU A 95 13.26 -0.87 -4.50
N VAL A 96 12.63 0.15 -3.89
CA VAL A 96 11.34 -0.05 -3.23
C VAL A 96 10.23 -0.35 -4.23
N SER A 97 10.19 0.35 -5.36
CA SER A 97 9.17 0.13 -6.38
C SER A 97 9.31 -1.25 -7.02
N LYS A 98 10.53 -1.61 -7.42
CA LYS A 98 10.82 -2.91 -8.01
C LYS A 98 10.57 -4.04 -7.01
N GLY A 99 11.00 -3.86 -5.77
CA GLY A 99 10.82 -4.86 -4.71
C GLY A 99 9.35 -5.14 -4.42
N ILE A 100 8.53 -4.11 -4.31
CA ILE A 100 7.09 -4.27 -4.07
C ILE A 100 6.42 -4.99 -5.24
N ALA A 101 6.75 -4.62 -6.48
CA ALA A 101 6.21 -5.28 -7.67
C ALA A 101 6.58 -6.77 -7.67
N ASN A 102 7.83 -7.11 -7.35
CA ASN A 102 8.29 -8.48 -7.30
C ASN A 102 7.57 -9.30 -6.21
N VAL A 103 7.32 -8.69 -5.05
CA VAL A 103 6.60 -9.35 -3.96
C VAL A 103 5.18 -9.73 -4.40
N SER A 104 4.48 -8.81 -5.06
CA SER A 104 3.12 -9.05 -5.52
C SER A 104 3.06 -10.25 -6.47
N LEU A 105 3.96 -10.28 -7.45
CA LEU A 105 4.00 -11.39 -8.42
C LEU A 105 4.42 -12.71 -7.78
N SER A 106 5.41 -12.70 -6.88
CA SER A 106 5.90 -13.94 -6.28
C SER A 106 4.98 -14.49 -5.20
N ALA A 107 4.28 -13.64 -4.47
CA ALA A 107 3.33 -14.05 -3.44
C ALA A 107 1.93 -14.33 -3.99
N ASP A 108 1.66 -13.90 -5.21
CA ASP A 108 0.40 -14.10 -5.91
C ASP A 108 -0.80 -13.47 -5.17
N ILE A 109 -0.58 -12.34 -4.53
CA ILE A 109 -1.64 -11.50 -3.94
C ILE A 109 -1.35 -10.04 -4.26
N PRO A 110 -2.36 -9.16 -4.21
CA PRO A 110 -2.12 -7.74 -4.43
C PRO A 110 -1.23 -7.15 -3.35
N VAL A 111 -0.19 -6.41 -3.78
CA VAL A 111 0.61 -5.59 -2.90
C VAL A 111 0.55 -4.17 -3.48
N MET A 112 -0.15 -3.28 -2.80
CA MET A 112 -0.43 -1.95 -3.31
C MET A 112 0.69 -0.98 -3.02
N PHE A 113 1.06 -0.21 -4.02
CA PHE A 113 2.18 0.73 -3.94
C PHE A 113 1.68 2.11 -3.47
N GLY A 114 1.74 2.34 -2.16
CA GLY A 114 1.39 3.60 -1.54
C GLY A 114 2.61 4.39 -1.03
N VAL A 115 3.77 4.17 -1.65
CA VAL A 115 4.99 4.90 -1.32
C VAL A 115 5.06 6.13 -2.21
N LEU A 116 4.98 7.31 -1.60
CA LEU A 116 5.12 8.57 -2.33
C LEU A 116 6.57 8.79 -2.71
N THR A 117 6.80 9.22 -3.94
CA THR A 117 8.12 9.56 -4.45
C THR A 117 8.05 10.97 -5.02
N THR A 118 8.46 11.96 -4.22
CA THR A 118 8.23 13.35 -4.57
C THR A 118 9.52 14.18 -4.61
N GLU A 119 9.49 15.30 -5.35
CA GLU A 119 10.62 16.21 -5.45
C GLU A 119 10.78 17.07 -4.19
N ASN A 120 9.68 17.32 -3.49
CA ASN A 120 9.69 18.17 -2.29
C ASN A 120 8.59 17.74 -1.31
N ILE A 121 8.60 18.31 -0.13
CA ILE A 121 7.67 17.96 0.93
C ILE A 121 6.23 18.42 0.63
N GLU A 122 6.06 19.51 -0.08
CA GLU A 122 4.75 20.04 -0.45
C GLU A 122 4.00 19.06 -1.33
N GLN A 123 4.69 18.43 -2.28
CA GLN A 123 4.09 17.38 -3.12
C GLN A 123 3.67 16.18 -2.29
N ALA A 124 4.47 15.82 -1.29
CA ALA A 124 4.13 14.70 -0.41
C ALA A 124 2.88 15.02 0.41
N ILE A 125 2.80 16.22 0.97
CA ILE A 125 1.63 16.68 1.75
C ILE A 125 0.36 16.65 0.87
N GLU A 126 0.46 17.11 -0.36
CA GLU A 126 -0.68 17.16 -1.28
C GLU A 126 -1.25 15.76 -1.54
N ARG A 127 -0.41 14.74 -1.60
CA ARG A 127 -0.84 13.37 -1.89
C ARG A 127 -1.18 12.56 -0.65
N ALA A 128 -0.97 13.12 0.53
CA ALA A 128 -1.24 12.47 1.81
C ALA A 128 -2.53 12.97 2.48
N GLY A 129 -3.42 13.62 1.73
CA GLY A 129 -4.73 13.99 2.23
C GLY A 129 -5.04 15.47 2.20
N SER A 130 -4.33 16.26 1.36
CA SER A 130 -4.71 17.65 1.16
C SER A 130 -5.22 17.85 -0.28
N LYS A 131 -4.45 18.50 -1.14
CA LYS A 131 -4.94 18.96 -2.45
C LYS A 131 -5.22 17.83 -3.44
N ALA A 132 -4.40 16.80 -3.47
CA ALA A 132 -4.46 15.73 -4.48
C ALA A 132 -5.01 14.40 -3.92
N GLY A 133 -5.81 14.46 -2.85
CA GLY A 133 -6.38 13.28 -2.24
C GLY A 133 -5.39 12.58 -1.31
N ASN A 134 -5.66 11.30 -1.00
CA ASN A 134 -4.83 10.51 -0.11
C ASN A 134 -4.48 9.18 -0.79
N LYS A 135 -3.19 8.97 -1.03
CA LYS A 135 -2.70 7.77 -1.71
C LYS A 135 -2.97 6.50 -0.91
N GLY A 136 -2.97 6.58 0.42
CA GLY A 136 -3.33 5.43 1.27
C GLY A 136 -4.78 5.01 1.07
N PHE A 137 -5.69 5.97 1.02
CA PHE A 137 -7.10 5.71 0.75
C PHE A 137 -7.28 5.06 -0.63
N GLU A 138 -6.59 5.56 -1.64
CA GLU A 138 -6.64 4.98 -2.98
C GLU A 138 -6.13 3.54 -3.01
N CYS A 139 -5.05 3.26 -2.27
CA CYS A 139 -4.52 1.90 -2.16
C CYS A 139 -5.50 0.96 -1.46
N ALA A 140 -6.24 1.44 -0.47
CA ALA A 140 -7.26 0.65 0.21
C ALA A 140 -8.36 0.22 -0.77
N ALA A 141 -8.91 1.16 -1.51
CA ALA A 141 -9.93 0.87 -2.51
C ALA A 141 -9.40 -0.09 -3.59
N GLY A 142 -8.19 0.16 -4.07
CA GLY A 142 -7.54 -0.68 -5.07
C GLY A 142 -7.26 -2.09 -4.57
N ALA A 143 -6.86 -2.25 -3.31
CA ALA A 143 -6.62 -3.57 -2.71
C ALA A 143 -7.89 -4.41 -2.71
N ILE A 144 -9.00 -3.84 -2.28
CA ILE A 144 -10.30 -4.52 -2.25
C ILE A 144 -10.74 -4.90 -3.66
N GLU A 145 -10.63 -3.96 -4.60
CA GLU A 145 -10.96 -4.20 -6.00
C GLU A 145 -10.16 -5.38 -6.57
N MET A 146 -8.84 -5.40 -6.33
CA MET A 146 -7.96 -6.44 -6.82
C MET A 146 -8.24 -7.81 -6.20
N VAL A 147 -8.50 -7.86 -4.89
CA VAL A 147 -8.86 -9.12 -4.22
C VAL A 147 -10.14 -9.68 -4.83
N ASN A 148 -11.15 -8.85 -4.99
CA ASN A 148 -12.43 -9.26 -5.57
C ASN A 148 -12.28 -9.69 -7.04
N LEU A 149 -11.45 -8.98 -7.80
CA LEU A 149 -11.17 -9.35 -9.19
C LEU A 149 -10.53 -10.74 -9.29
N ILE A 150 -9.53 -11.00 -8.45
CA ILE A 150 -8.85 -12.30 -8.40
C ILE A 150 -9.84 -13.41 -8.05
N ARG A 151 -10.68 -13.18 -7.04
CA ARG A 151 -11.71 -14.15 -6.63
C ARG A 151 -12.68 -14.46 -7.77
N GLU A 152 -13.05 -13.44 -8.53
CA GLU A 152 -13.95 -13.60 -9.66
C GLU A 152 -13.30 -14.42 -10.80
N ILE A 153 -12.03 -14.15 -11.10
CA ILE A 153 -11.29 -14.87 -12.14
C ILE A 153 -11.08 -16.33 -11.74
N GLU A 154 -10.82 -16.58 -10.48
CA GLU A 154 -10.53 -17.92 -9.96
C GLU A 154 -11.78 -18.74 -9.62
N ALA A 155 -12.93 -18.15 -9.67
CA ALA A 155 -14.19 -18.82 -9.32
C ALA A 155 -14.59 -19.93 -10.32
#